data_62295d879a12a1829f1527569b918b0f
#
_entry.id   62295d879a12a1829f1527569b918b0f
#
_cell.length_a   1.000
_cell.length_b   1.000
_cell.length_c   1.000
_cell.angle_alpha   90.00
_cell.angle_beta   90.00
_cell.angle_gamma   90.00
#
_symmetry.space_group_name_H-M   'P 1'
#
loop_
_entity.id
_entity.type
_entity.pdbx_description
1 polymer ?
#
loop_
_entity_poly.entity_id
_entity_poly.type
_entity_poly.pdbx_seq_one_letter_code
_entity_poly.pdbx_strand_id
1 'polypeptide(L)'
;MVLLRVTGLFNFDNYPGAVGFMFQLFPFFNPGCFVKADVETGELIRNENGLAIRCKPKEIVTFVVSINNQSRFYGYKNNEIESEKKISRNVFKEGDAAFLSGDLLVMDEYYYPYFVDRVGDTFRWKSENVSPTEVENIMSSN
;
A
#
# COMPACT_ATOMS: atom_id res chain seq x y z
N MET A 1 12.23 -9.28 10.29
CA MET A 1 12.05 -9.34 8.82
C MET A 1 10.73 -10.07 8.57
N VAL A 2 9.67 -9.31 8.33
CA VAL A 2 8.36 -9.90 7.98
C VAL A 2 8.46 -10.32 6.53
N LEU A 3 8.61 -11.61 6.30
CA LEU A 3 8.57 -12.17 4.95
C LEU A 3 7.10 -12.20 4.50
N LEU A 4 6.58 -11.05 4.05
CA LEU A 4 5.36 -11.06 3.27
C LEU A 4 5.73 -11.79 1.96
N ARG A 5 5.32 -13.03 1.82
CA ARG A 5 5.39 -13.73 0.54
C ARG A 5 4.36 -13.08 -0.38
N VAL A 6 4.68 -11.90 -0.88
CA VAL A 6 3.94 -11.25 -1.96
C VAL A 6 4.34 -11.98 -3.23
N THR A 7 3.72 -13.11 -3.46
CA THR A 7 3.83 -13.82 -4.72
C THR A 7 2.97 -13.07 -5.73
N GLY A 8 3.59 -12.39 -6.69
CA GLY A 8 2.87 -11.98 -7.87
C GLY A 8 2.98 -10.55 -8.37
N LEU A 9 3.90 -9.75 -7.87
CA LEU A 9 4.26 -8.50 -8.55
C LEU A 9 5.48 -8.78 -9.45
N PHE A 10 5.27 -8.84 -10.75
CA PHE A 10 6.34 -9.05 -11.72
C PHE A 10 6.35 -7.88 -12.71
N ASN A 11 7.51 -7.26 -12.88
CA ASN A 11 7.72 -6.23 -13.90
C ASN A 11 8.18 -6.92 -15.21
N PHE A 12 7.25 -7.55 -15.92
CA PHE A 12 7.53 -8.32 -17.12
C PHE A 12 8.05 -7.46 -18.28
N ASP A 13 7.58 -6.22 -18.36
CA ASP A 13 7.92 -5.31 -19.45
C ASP A 13 9.12 -4.41 -19.13
N ASN A 14 9.76 -4.62 -17.96
CA ASN A 14 10.90 -3.84 -17.48
C ASN A 14 10.65 -2.30 -17.47
N TYR A 15 9.46 -1.88 -17.07
CA TYR A 15 9.18 -0.45 -16.90
C TYR A 15 10.05 0.11 -15.76
N PRO A 16 10.92 1.10 -16.04
CA PRO A 16 11.77 1.68 -15.01
C PRO A 16 10.96 2.28 -13.87
N GLY A 17 11.31 1.92 -12.63
CA GLY A 17 10.64 2.42 -11.43
C GLY A 17 9.31 1.77 -11.07
N ALA A 18 8.73 0.92 -11.93
CA ALA A 18 7.54 0.18 -11.59
C ALA A 18 7.83 -0.92 -10.56
N VAL A 19 6.99 -1.00 -9.54
CA VAL A 19 7.09 -2.05 -8.49
C VAL A 19 6.77 -3.43 -9.04
N GLY A 20 5.89 -3.50 -10.04
CA GLY A 20 5.52 -4.74 -10.74
C GLY A 20 4.06 -4.73 -11.15
N PHE A 21 3.71 -5.60 -12.09
CA PHE A 21 2.35 -5.75 -12.59
C PHE A 21 1.54 -6.69 -11.69
N MET A 22 0.32 -6.32 -11.36
CA MET A 22 -0.60 -7.17 -10.62
C MET A 22 -1.74 -7.65 -11.53
N PHE A 23 -1.85 -8.96 -11.70
CA PHE A 23 -2.97 -9.56 -12.42
C PHE A 23 -4.28 -9.32 -11.67
N GLN A 24 -5.04 -8.33 -12.09
CA GLN A 24 -6.38 -8.08 -11.54
C GLN A 24 -7.42 -9.12 -11.94
N LEU A 25 -7.17 -9.83 -13.04
CA LEU A 25 -8.09 -10.85 -13.59
C LEU A 25 -8.15 -12.14 -12.76
N PHE A 26 -7.17 -12.40 -11.90
CA PHE A 26 -7.12 -13.62 -11.10
C PHE A 26 -6.98 -13.34 -9.61
N PRO A 27 -8.04 -12.81 -8.95
CA PRO A 27 -8.00 -12.47 -7.54
C PRO A 27 -7.75 -13.67 -6.61
N PHE A 28 -7.96 -14.89 -7.11
CA PHE A 28 -7.71 -16.13 -6.36
C PHE A 28 -6.22 -16.44 -6.15
N PHE A 29 -5.35 -15.93 -7.01
CA PHE A 29 -3.90 -16.18 -6.94
C PHE A 29 -3.15 -15.09 -6.16
N ASN A 30 -3.79 -13.96 -5.91
CA ASN A 30 -3.18 -12.83 -5.20
C ASN A 30 -4.01 -12.45 -3.97
N PRO A 31 -3.50 -12.67 -2.77
CA PRO A 31 -4.19 -12.25 -1.53
C PRO A 31 -4.18 -10.72 -1.35
N GLY A 32 -3.45 -9.99 -2.19
CA GLY A 32 -3.32 -8.54 -2.14
C GLY A 32 -4.03 -7.82 -3.28
N CYS A 33 -4.41 -6.57 -3.03
CA CYS A 33 -4.89 -5.67 -4.07
C CYS A 33 -4.53 -4.22 -3.74
N PHE A 34 -4.73 -3.34 -4.71
CA PHE A 34 -4.56 -1.91 -4.54
C PHE A 34 -5.91 -1.24 -4.27
N VAL A 35 -5.94 -0.41 -3.25
CA VAL A 35 -7.11 0.37 -2.85
C VAL A 35 -6.74 1.84 -2.77
N LYS A 36 -7.73 2.72 -2.91
CA LYS A 36 -7.52 4.17 -2.80
C LYS A 36 -7.08 4.53 -1.39
N ALA A 37 -6.08 5.39 -1.32
CA ALA A 37 -5.58 5.94 -0.07
C ALA A 37 -5.56 7.48 -0.14
N ASP A 38 -5.76 8.07 1.00
CA ASP A 38 -5.56 9.50 1.20
C ASP A 38 -4.06 9.80 1.21
N VAL A 39 -3.64 10.86 0.51
CA VAL A 39 -2.23 11.19 0.32
C VAL A 39 -1.57 11.69 1.61
N GLU A 40 -2.32 12.42 2.43
CA GLU A 40 -1.78 13.06 3.63
C GLU A 40 -1.75 12.10 4.82
N THR A 41 -2.82 11.32 4.98
CA THR A 41 -3.00 10.44 6.14
C THR A 41 -2.60 8.99 5.84
N GLY A 42 -2.61 8.58 4.57
CA GLY A 42 -2.44 7.19 4.15
C GLY A 42 -3.61 6.28 4.50
N GLU A 43 -4.70 6.84 5.02
CA GLU A 43 -5.89 6.08 5.37
C GLU A 43 -6.64 5.61 4.12
N LEU A 44 -7.36 4.50 4.26
CA LEU A 44 -8.17 3.96 3.18
C LEU A 44 -9.39 4.85 2.90
N ILE A 45 -9.56 5.26 1.65
CA ILE A 45 -10.78 5.93 1.21
C ILE A 45 -11.89 4.88 1.10
N ARG A 46 -13.01 5.14 1.79
CA ARG A 46 -14.11 4.21 1.94
C ARG A 46 -15.35 4.70 1.21
N ASN A 47 -16.16 3.74 0.74
CA ASN A 47 -17.48 4.01 0.17
C ASN A 47 -18.55 4.21 1.27
N GLU A 48 -19.78 4.44 0.87
CA GLU A 48 -20.94 4.65 1.76
C GLU A 48 -21.19 3.46 2.69
N ASN A 49 -20.77 2.26 2.33
CA ASN A 49 -20.88 1.05 3.15
C ASN A 49 -19.67 0.84 4.09
N GLY A 50 -18.74 1.80 4.15
CA GLY A 50 -17.54 1.72 4.99
C GLY A 50 -16.45 0.79 4.45
N LEU A 51 -16.56 0.30 3.22
CA LEU A 51 -15.60 -0.59 2.58
C LEU A 51 -14.60 0.21 1.72
N ALA A 52 -13.37 -0.29 1.61
CA ALA A 52 -12.33 0.35 0.81
C ALA A 52 -12.68 0.38 -0.69
N ILE A 53 -12.37 1.49 -1.33
CA ILE A 53 -12.60 1.68 -2.76
C ILE A 53 -11.40 1.12 -3.52
N ARG A 54 -11.66 0.24 -4.49
CA ARG A 54 -10.61 -0.25 -5.40
C ARG A 54 -10.08 0.89 -6.26
N CYS A 55 -8.80 0.82 -6.59
CA CYS A 55 -8.15 1.84 -7.40
C CYS A 55 -8.62 1.86 -8.86
N LYS A 56 -8.50 3.03 -9.46
CA LYS A 56 -8.50 3.23 -10.92
C LYS A 56 -7.12 3.73 -11.35
N PRO A 57 -6.79 3.64 -12.65
CA PRO A 57 -5.58 4.26 -13.18
C PRO A 57 -5.45 5.73 -12.79
N LYS A 58 -4.22 6.18 -12.55
CA LYS A 58 -3.85 7.55 -12.17
C LYS A 58 -4.30 7.99 -10.77
N GLU A 59 -4.74 7.05 -9.93
CA GLU A 59 -5.09 7.33 -8.54
C GLU A 59 -3.95 6.95 -7.58
N ILE A 60 -3.90 7.66 -6.45
CA ILE A 60 -3.04 7.28 -5.34
C ILE A 60 -3.66 6.10 -4.61
N VAL A 61 -2.83 5.11 -4.37
CA VAL A 61 -3.24 3.81 -3.85
C VAL A 61 -2.28 3.32 -2.77
N THR A 62 -2.75 2.44 -1.94
CA THR A 62 -1.90 1.62 -1.06
C THR A 62 -2.14 0.14 -1.33
N PHE A 63 -1.11 -0.66 -1.10
CA PHE A 63 -1.21 -2.10 -1.24
C PHE A 63 -1.74 -2.72 0.04
N VAL A 64 -2.76 -3.55 -0.08
CA VAL A 64 -3.38 -4.26 1.05
C VAL A 64 -3.40 -5.76 0.79
N VAL A 65 -3.19 -6.54 1.84
CA VAL A 65 -3.19 -8.01 1.77
C VAL A 65 -4.24 -8.55 2.74
N SER A 66 -5.21 -9.30 2.24
CA SER A 66 -6.23 -9.94 3.08
C SER A 66 -5.59 -10.88 4.10
N ILE A 67 -5.98 -10.73 5.36
CA ILE A 67 -5.59 -11.63 6.44
C ILE A 67 -6.61 -12.77 6.50
N ASN A 68 -6.17 -13.97 6.17
CA ASN A 68 -6.98 -15.17 6.19
C ASN A 68 -6.12 -16.39 6.56
N ASN A 69 -6.71 -17.61 6.54
CA ASN A 69 -5.99 -18.83 6.88
C ASN A 69 -4.78 -19.15 5.98
N GLN A 70 -4.78 -18.64 4.74
CA GLN A 70 -3.69 -18.82 3.77
C GLN A 70 -2.66 -17.70 3.85
N SER A 71 -3.10 -16.49 4.24
CA SER A 71 -2.27 -15.29 4.37
C SER A 71 -2.33 -14.78 5.81
N ARG A 72 -1.53 -15.40 6.69
CA ARG A 72 -1.47 -15.02 8.10
C ARG A 72 -0.48 -13.88 8.30
N PHE A 73 -0.93 -12.84 8.97
CA PHE A 73 -0.05 -11.79 9.48
C PHE A 73 0.31 -12.13 10.93
N TYR A 74 1.59 -12.38 11.19
CA TYR A 74 2.08 -12.75 12.52
C TYR A 74 2.49 -11.55 13.39
N GLY A 75 2.28 -10.33 12.88
CA GLY A 75 2.70 -9.10 13.56
C GLY A 75 4.22 -8.90 13.56
N TYR A 76 4.62 -7.78 14.13
CA TYR A 76 6.03 -7.49 14.40
C TYR A 76 6.42 -8.12 15.74
N LYS A 77 7.54 -8.84 15.74
CA LYS A 77 8.05 -9.48 16.95
C LYS A 77 8.27 -8.42 18.05
N ASN A 78 7.59 -8.59 19.20
CA ASN A 78 7.66 -7.71 20.36
C ASN A 78 7.07 -6.29 20.16
N ASN A 79 6.20 -6.06 19.17
CA ASN A 79 5.54 -4.78 18.99
C ASN A 79 4.08 -4.95 18.50
N GLU A 80 3.19 -5.27 19.42
CA GLU A 80 1.76 -5.49 19.14
C GLU A 80 1.08 -4.20 18.67
N ILE A 81 1.44 -3.05 19.27
CA ILE A 81 0.85 -1.75 18.94
C ILE A 81 1.14 -1.38 17.48
N GLU A 82 2.38 -1.54 17.03
CA GLU A 82 2.74 -1.27 15.64
C GLU A 82 2.13 -2.30 14.68
N SER A 83 1.92 -3.52 15.13
CA SER A 83 1.24 -4.55 14.36
C SER A 83 -0.23 -4.20 14.13
N GLU A 84 -0.94 -3.75 15.16
CA GLU A 84 -2.35 -3.35 15.06
C GLU A 84 -2.54 -2.10 14.16
N LYS A 85 -1.64 -1.14 14.18
CA LYS A 85 -1.68 0.04 13.29
C LYS A 85 -1.63 -0.33 11.80
N LYS A 86 -1.04 -1.48 11.47
CA LYS A 86 -0.94 -1.99 10.10
C LYS A 86 -2.12 -2.86 9.68
N ILE A 87 -3.11 -3.04 10.56
CA ILE A 87 -4.31 -3.83 10.26
C ILE A 87 -5.49 -2.91 10.07
N SER A 88 -6.12 -2.96 8.90
CA SER A 88 -7.40 -2.31 8.63
C SER A 88 -8.52 -3.34 8.59
N ARG A 89 -9.65 -2.98 9.17
CA ARG A 89 -10.85 -3.81 9.23
C ARG A 89 -11.89 -3.32 8.24
N ASN A 90 -12.82 -4.22 7.83
CA ASN A 90 -13.87 -3.93 6.86
C ASN A 90 -13.29 -3.34 5.55
N VAL A 91 -12.33 -4.06 4.96
CA VAL A 91 -11.65 -3.60 3.75
C VAL A 91 -12.44 -4.00 2.51
N PHE A 92 -12.73 -5.29 2.34
CA PHE A 92 -13.45 -5.82 1.18
C PHE A 92 -14.88 -6.27 1.51
N LYS A 93 -15.10 -6.66 2.75
CA LYS A 93 -16.38 -7.06 3.29
C LYS A 93 -16.45 -6.80 4.79
N GLU A 94 -17.64 -6.72 5.33
CA GLU A 94 -17.83 -6.57 6.76
C GLU A 94 -17.19 -7.73 7.54
N GLY A 95 -16.46 -7.40 8.60
CA GLY A 95 -15.78 -8.35 9.48
C GLY A 95 -14.44 -8.88 8.96
N ASP A 96 -13.98 -8.50 7.76
CA ASP A 96 -12.65 -8.88 7.29
C ASP A 96 -11.54 -8.00 7.87
N ALA A 97 -10.31 -8.43 7.69
CA ALA A 97 -9.13 -7.68 8.03
C ALA A 97 -8.07 -7.80 6.93
N ALA A 98 -7.33 -6.73 6.72
CA ALA A 98 -6.22 -6.71 5.79
C ALA A 98 -5.02 -5.98 6.39
N PHE A 99 -3.83 -6.43 6.02
CA PHE A 99 -2.58 -5.76 6.31
C PHE A 99 -2.36 -4.63 5.31
N LEU A 100 -1.97 -3.46 5.80
CA LEU A 100 -1.60 -2.29 5.00
C LEU A 100 -0.08 -2.25 4.82
N SER A 101 0.42 -2.11 3.59
CA SER A 101 1.85 -1.95 3.36
C SER A 101 2.38 -0.65 3.97
N GLY A 102 1.58 0.40 3.93
CA GLY A 102 1.95 1.75 4.33
C GLY A 102 2.72 2.50 3.26
N ASP A 103 2.88 1.92 2.08
CA ASP A 103 3.47 2.59 0.94
C ASP A 103 2.37 3.24 0.11
N LEU A 104 2.60 4.49 -0.30
CA LEU A 104 1.76 5.20 -1.26
C LEU A 104 2.34 4.99 -2.67
N LEU A 105 1.48 4.58 -3.57
CA LEU A 105 1.84 4.31 -4.95
C LEU A 105 0.87 5.04 -5.88
N VAL A 106 1.29 5.31 -7.10
CA VAL A 106 0.42 5.76 -8.19
C VAL A 106 0.29 4.64 -9.21
N MET A 107 -0.94 4.33 -9.60
CA MET A 107 -1.22 3.33 -10.62
C MET A 107 -1.23 4.00 -11.98
N ASP A 108 -0.46 3.48 -12.94
CA ASP A 108 -0.53 3.95 -14.33
C ASP A 108 -1.74 3.36 -15.09
N GLU A 109 -1.89 3.73 -16.35
CA GLU A 109 -2.98 3.25 -17.22
C GLU A 109 -2.87 1.77 -17.60
N TYR A 110 -1.68 1.16 -17.43
CA TYR A 110 -1.41 -0.26 -17.67
C TYR A 110 -1.44 -1.10 -16.39
N TYR A 111 -1.84 -0.48 -15.26
CA TYR A 111 -1.88 -1.11 -13.93
C TYR A 111 -0.50 -1.48 -13.35
N TYR A 112 0.53 -0.71 -13.70
CA TYR A 112 1.81 -0.76 -13.02
C TYR A 112 1.81 0.28 -11.89
N PRO A 113 2.06 -0.14 -10.64
CA PRO A 113 2.23 0.77 -9.51
C PRO A 113 3.66 1.31 -9.47
N TYR A 114 3.75 2.60 -9.24
CA TYR A 114 5.01 3.33 -9.01
C TYR A 114 5.01 3.86 -7.58
N PHE A 115 6.13 3.74 -6.90
CA PHE A 115 6.29 4.26 -5.55
C PHE A 115 6.26 5.79 -5.56
N VAL A 116 5.50 6.36 -4.64
CA VAL A 116 5.38 7.81 -4.43
C VAL A 116 6.03 8.19 -3.11
N ASP A 117 5.56 7.60 -2.00
CA ASP A 117 6.03 7.91 -0.67
C ASP A 117 5.64 6.80 0.33
N ARG A 118 6.02 6.98 1.58
CA ARG A 118 5.66 6.07 2.67
C ARG A 118 4.88 6.80 3.75
N VAL A 119 3.76 6.23 4.15
CA VAL A 119 2.95 6.78 5.24
C VAL A 119 3.72 6.71 6.55
N GLY A 120 3.86 7.86 7.20
CA GLY A 120 4.49 7.97 8.51
C GLY A 120 6.02 8.18 8.52
N ASP A 121 6.67 8.19 7.35
CA ASP A 121 8.09 8.53 7.25
C ASP A 121 8.33 10.06 7.14
N THR A 122 7.29 10.87 7.32
CA THR A 122 7.43 12.32 7.36
C THR A 122 7.99 12.79 8.69
N PHE A 123 8.95 13.69 8.66
CA PHE A 123 9.41 14.43 9.83
C PHE A 123 8.91 15.88 9.81
N ARG A 124 8.70 16.45 10.99
CA ARG A 124 8.22 17.81 11.10
C ARG A 124 9.38 18.80 11.10
N TRP A 125 9.36 19.71 10.12
CA TRP A 125 10.33 20.82 10.04
C TRP A 125 9.56 22.14 9.97
N LYS A 126 9.77 23.04 10.95
CA LYS A 126 9.11 24.37 11.04
C LYS A 126 7.58 24.32 10.87
N SER A 127 6.93 23.34 11.50
CA SER A 127 5.48 23.06 11.45
C SER A 127 4.95 22.48 10.15
N GLU A 128 5.79 22.15 9.17
CA GLU A 128 5.42 21.43 7.96
C GLU A 128 5.86 19.97 8.04
N ASN A 129 5.07 19.08 7.44
CA ASN A 129 5.47 17.69 7.27
C ASN A 129 6.36 17.59 6.02
N VAL A 130 7.56 17.07 6.20
CA VAL A 130 8.54 16.92 5.14
C VAL A 130 8.74 15.43 4.88
N SER A 131 8.58 15.01 3.63
CA SER A 131 8.88 13.65 3.21
C SER A 131 10.41 13.47 3.04
N PRO A 132 11.02 12.44 3.64
CA PRO A 132 12.41 12.10 3.38
C PRO A 132 12.69 11.87 1.89
N THR A 133 11.74 11.24 1.18
CA THR A 133 11.83 10.99 -0.27
C THR A 133 11.89 12.30 -1.08
N GLU A 134 11.14 13.31 -0.69
CA GLU A 134 11.18 14.64 -1.33
C GLU A 134 12.55 15.30 -1.15
N VAL A 135 13.11 15.24 0.05
CA VAL A 135 14.45 15.76 0.35
C VAL A 135 15.51 15.00 -0.45
N GLU A 136 15.42 13.68 -0.50
CA GLU A 136 16.36 12.83 -1.24
C GLU A 136 16.33 13.11 -2.75
N ASN A 137 15.14 13.30 -3.33
CA ASN A 137 14.98 13.67 -4.74
C ASN A 137 15.61 15.03 -5.06
N ILE A 138 15.45 16.03 -4.19
CA ILE A 138 16.07 17.35 -4.37
C ILE A 138 17.60 17.26 -4.26
N MET A 139 18.10 16.46 -3.32
CA MET A 139 19.55 16.29 -3.12
C MET A 139 20.21 15.49 -4.25
N SER A 140 19.51 14.55 -4.85
CA SER A 140 20.03 13.71 -5.95
C SER A 140 19.91 14.37 -7.33
N SER A 141 19.12 15.45 -7.46
CA SER A 141 18.94 16.19 -8.71
C SER A 141 19.97 17.33 -8.92
N ASN A 142 20.89 17.55 -7.97
CA ASN A 142 22.02 18.45 -8.06
C ASN A 142 23.32 17.69 -8.31
#